data_45a869dbc2e6383defa5e73ff2b1368f
#
_entry.id   45a869dbc2e6383defa5e73ff2b1368f
#
_cell.length_a   1.000
_cell.length_b   1.000
_cell.length_c   1.000
_cell.angle_alpha   90.00
_cell.angle_beta   90.00
_cell.angle_gamma   90.00
#
_symmetry.space_group_name_H-M   'P 1'
#
loop_
_entity.id
_entity.type
_entity.pdbx_description
1 polymer ?
#
loop_
_entity_poly.entity_id
_entity_poly.type
_entity_poly.pdbx_seq_one_letter_code
_entity_poly.pdbx_strand_id
1 'polypeptide(L)'
;MPTTSVQLYSVRDAVAEDLDGAVARLAEIGLEHVEPYAFHERTDEYQRAFAAAGVTAPSGHASVLASDNPGAIFDAAAALGMATVIDPFVPAEHWQTADQVAELAGRVNKLATLATERGLEFGYHNHAWELSTRIEGRHVLDLFVEHLAPEVVLEVDTYWSGVGGADTPALLAALGDRVRLVHVKDGTLDGEVTKQQPAGSGEVDVPAILSAAPHATRVIEFDAYAGDVFEGIAQSLAWLKENDR
;
A
#
# COMPACT_ATOMS: atom_id res chain seq x y z
N MET A 1 1.41 -6.07 18.83
CA MET A 1 1.19 -6.52 17.44
C MET A 1 1.30 -5.29 16.54
N PRO A 2 1.81 -5.41 15.33
CA PRO A 2 1.76 -4.31 14.36
C PRO A 2 0.32 -3.86 14.10
N THR A 3 0.16 -2.63 13.63
CA THR A 3 -1.15 -2.10 13.24
C THR A 3 -1.67 -2.87 12.01
N THR A 4 -2.95 -3.22 12.01
CA THR A 4 -3.62 -3.82 10.85
C THR A 4 -4.61 -2.82 10.27
N SER A 5 -4.54 -2.61 8.97
CA SER A 5 -5.39 -1.73 8.17
C SER A 5 -5.97 -2.49 6.98
N VAL A 6 -6.85 -1.87 6.23
CA VAL A 6 -7.35 -2.38 4.95
C VAL A 6 -7.35 -1.27 3.91
N GLN A 7 -6.83 -1.59 2.70
CA GLN A 7 -6.91 -0.70 1.56
C GLN A 7 -8.35 -0.65 1.02
N LEU A 8 -8.95 0.55 1.02
CA LEU A 8 -10.34 0.73 0.59
C LEU A 8 -10.57 0.46 -0.90
N TYR A 9 -9.52 0.43 -1.71
CA TYR A 9 -9.61 0.01 -3.12
C TYR A 9 -10.13 -1.42 -3.27
N SER A 10 -9.91 -2.28 -2.28
CA SER A 10 -10.47 -3.64 -2.24
C SER A 10 -11.99 -3.64 -2.30
N VAL A 11 -12.63 -2.65 -1.69
CA VAL A 11 -14.09 -2.48 -1.59
C VAL A 11 -14.59 -1.27 -2.39
N ARG A 12 -13.84 -0.87 -3.44
CA ARG A 12 -14.09 0.36 -4.22
C ARG A 12 -15.50 0.48 -4.77
N ASP A 13 -16.12 -0.64 -5.16
CA ASP A 13 -17.49 -0.62 -5.67
C ASP A 13 -18.49 -0.24 -4.56
N ALA A 14 -18.34 -0.82 -3.37
CA ALA A 14 -19.14 -0.45 -2.21
C ALA A 14 -18.86 0.99 -1.75
N VAL A 15 -17.61 1.44 -1.77
CA VAL A 15 -17.20 2.83 -1.46
C VAL A 15 -17.83 3.83 -2.45
N ALA A 16 -17.92 3.45 -3.74
CA ALA A 16 -18.53 4.30 -4.76
C ALA A 16 -20.05 4.38 -4.60
N GLU A 17 -20.69 3.29 -4.17
CA GLU A 17 -22.13 3.23 -3.95
C GLU A 17 -22.53 3.89 -2.62
N ASP A 18 -21.88 3.53 -1.51
CA ASP A 18 -22.15 4.02 -0.16
C ASP A 18 -20.87 3.97 0.70
N LEU A 19 -20.14 5.09 0.74
CA LEU A 19 -18.92 5.20 1.54
C LEU A 19 -19.16 4.96 3.03
N ASP A 20 -20.22 5.56 3.59
CA ASP A 20 -20.53 5.47 5.02
C ASP A 20 -20.84 4.01 5.39
N GLY A 21 -21.64 3.31 4.59
CA GLY A 21 -21.98 1.90 4.77
C GLY A 21 -20.79 0.96 4.58
N ALA A 22 -19.94 1.21 3.58
CA ALA A 22 -18.75 0.41 3.34
C ALA A 22 -17.76 0.49 4.52
N VAL A 23 -17.50 1.70 5.03
CA VAL A 23 -16.60 1.92 6.18
C VAL A 23 -17.20 1.34 7.46
N ALA A 24 -18.51 1.49 7.68
CA ALA A 24 -19.20 0.90 8.84
C ALA A 24 -19.09 -0.63 8.83
N ARG A 25 -19.27 -1.29 7.67
CA ARG A 25 -19.11 -2.74 7.53
C ARG A 25 -17.70 -3.22 7.85
N LEU A 26 -16.67 -2.46 7.47
CA LEU A 26 -15.27 -2.77 7.82
C LEU A 26 -15.02 -2.63 9.32
N ALA A 27 -15.60 -1.62 9.97
CA ALA A 27 -15.54 -1.48 11.42
C ALA A 27 -16.25 -2.63 12.15
N GLU A 28 -17.40 -3.11 11.65
CA GLU A 28 -18.11 -4.28 12.19
C GLU A 28 -17.31 -5.59 12.07
N ILE A 29 -16.47 -5.73 11.03
CA ILE A 29 -15.49 -6.83 10.88
C ILE A 29 -14.42 -6.76 11.97
N GLY A 30 -14.19 -5.61 12.56
CA GLY A 30 -13.24 -5.37 13.65
C GLY A 30 -11.95 -4.73 13.18
N LEU A 31 -11.99 -3.97 12.09
CA LEU A 31 -10.91 -3.09 11.63
C LEU A 31 -11.03 -1.72 12.32
N GLU A 32 -9.93 -1.26 12.88
CA GLU A 32 -9.82 0.06 13.52
C GLU A 32 -9.16 1.08 12.57
N HIS A 33 -8.48 0.58 11.53
CA HIS A 33 -7.75 1.40 10.57
C HIS A 33 -8.11 1.02 9.14
N VAL A 34 -8.14 2.05 8.28
CA VAL A 34 -8.37 1.93 6.85
C VAL A 34 -7.32 2.74 6.09
N GLU A 35 -7.07 2.38 4.85
CA GLU A 35 -6.22 3.12 3.93
C GLU A 35 -7.06 3.57 2.73
N PRO A 36 -7.51 4.83 2.70
CA PRO A 36 -8.30 5.34 1.59
C PRO A 36 -7.45 5.63 0.36
N TYR A 37 -8.07 5.55 -0.80
CA TYR A 37 -7.50 5.98 -2.09
C TYR A 37 -8.17 7.26 -2.59
N ALA A 38 -7.45 8.04 -3.39
CA ALA A 38 -7.93 9.31 -3.96
C ALA A 38 -8.67 10.22 -2.94
N PHE A 39 -8.23 10.17 -1.69
CA PHE A 39 -8.91 10.76 -0.53
C PHE A 39 -9.06 12.28 -0.61
N HIS A 40 -8.15 12.94 -1.34
CA HIS A 40 -8.16 14.38 -1.56
C HIS A 40 -9.35 14.88 -2.40
N GLU A 41 -9.98 14.00 -3.16
CA GLU A 41 -11.16 14.33 -3.97
C GLU A 41 -12.45 14.38 -3.12
N ARG A 42 -12.47 13.70 -1.95
CA ARG A 42 -13.64 13.50 -1.10
C ARG A 42 -13.30 13.63 0.38
N THR A 43 -12.39 14.54 0.75
CA THR A 43 -11.84 14.67 2.12
C THR A 43 -12.93 14.78 3.19
N ASP A 44 -13.92 15.67 3.02
CA ASP A 44 -14.99 15.87 3.99
C ASP A 44 -15.89 14.62 4.14
N GLU A 45 -16.09 13.86 3.05
CA GLU A 45 -16.87 12.64 3.08
C GLU A 45 -16.15 11.55 3.87
N TYR A 46 -14.85 11.36 3.60
CA TYR A 46 -14.02 10.42 4.36
C TYR A 46 -13.95 10.80 5.85
N GLN A 47 -13.74 12.09 6.16
CA GLN A 47 -13.69 12.55 7.55
C GLN A 47 -14.99 12.21 8.31
N ARG A 48 -16.15 12.43 7.68
CA ARG A 48 -17.45 12.10 8.25
C ARG A 48 -17.62 10.59 8.44
N ALA A 49 -17.32 9.79 7.41
CA ALA A 49 -17.46 8.33 7.45
C ALA A 49 -16.57 7.70 8.53
N PHE A 50 -15.30 8.14 8.62
CA PHE A 50 -14.36 7.65 9.64
C PHE A 50 -14.80 8.00 11.05
N ALA A 51 -15.25 9.24 11.27
CA ALA A 51 -15.76 9.67 12.57
C ALA A 51 -17.02 8.89 12.98
N ALA A 52 -17.92 8.62 12.04
CA ALA A 52 -19.17 7.88 12.30
C ALA A 52 -18.91 6.40 12.65
N ALA A 53 -17.95 5.77 11.97
CA ALA A 53 -17.59 4.36 12.17
C ALA A 53 -16.56 4.15 13.30
N GLY A 54 -15.94 5.21 13.81
CA GLY A 54 -14.89 5.12 14.82
C GLY A 54 -13.57 4.53 14.31
N VAL A 55 -13.28 4.67 13.01
CA VAL A 55 -12.02 4.22 12.39
C VAL A 55 -11.10 5.40 12.11
N THR A 56 -9.81 5.12 11.90
CA THR A 56 -8.82 6.12 11.51
C THR A 56 -8.08 5.70 10.23
N ALA A 57 -7.43 6.64 9.56
CA ALA A 57 -6.63 6.40 8.38
C ALA A 57 -5.17 6.83 8.65
N PRO A 58 -4.29 5.92 9.12
CA PRO A 58 -2.89 6.26 9.35
C PRO A 58 -2.10 6.49 8.05
N SER A 59 -2.54 5.89 6.95
CA SER A 59 -1.97 6.04 5.61
C SER A 59 -3.06 6.21 4.57
N GLY A 60 -2.68 6.60 3.35
CA GLY A 60 -3.60 6.70 2.23
C GLY A 60 -2.90 6.82 0.88
N HIS A 61 -3.55 6.34 -0.16
CA HIS A 61 -3.07 6.36 -1.54
C HIS A 61 -3.57 7.59 -2.31
N ALA A 62 -2.66 8.26 -3.00
CA ALA A 62 -2.99 9.32 -3.96
C ALA A 62 -1.92 9.42 -5.04
N SER A 63 -2.33 9.70 -6.28
CA SER A 63 -1.43 9.91 -7.43
C SER A 63 -0.71 11.27 -7.32
N VAL A 64 0.18 11.41 -6.36
CA VAL A 64 0.89 12.65 -6.04
C VAL A 64 1.86 13.04 -7.14
N LEU A 65 2.56 12.03 -7.72
CA LEU A 65 3.51 12.20 -8.83
C LEU A 65 2.85 12.71 -10.12
N ALA A 66 1.57 12.43 -10.32
CA ALA A 66 0.81 12.89 -11.48
C ALA A 66 0.04 14.20 -11.22
N SER A 67 0.06 14.72 -9.99
CA SER A 67 -0.72 15.89 -9.61
C SER A 67 -0.03 17.21 -9.98
N ASP A 68 -0.82 18.14 -10.49
CA ASP A 68 -0.38 19.55 -10.67
C ASP A 68 -0.35 20.32 -9.32
N ASN A 69 -0.98 19.80 -8.28
CA ASN A 69 -1.03 20.41 -6.95
C ASN A 69 -0.82 19.41 -5.82
N PRO A 70 0.40 18.84 -5.67
CA PRO A 70 0.71 17.86 -4.64
C PRO A 70 0.51 18.41 -3.22
N GLY A 71 0.69 19.73 -3.02
CA GLY A 71 0.47 20.37 -1.72
C GLY A 71 -0.95 20.17 -1.20
N ALA A 72 -1.96 20.31 -2.06
CA ALA A 72 -3.36 20.11 -1.67
C ALA A 72 -3.65 18.66 -1.26
N ILE A 73 -2.97 17.66 -1.87
CA ILE A 73 -3.09 16.26 -1.47
C ILE A 73 -2.54 16.06 -0.05
N PHE A 74 -1.38 16.61 0.24
CA PHE A 74 -0.78 16.54 1.58
C PHE A 74 -1.61 17.30 2.63
N ASP A 75 -2.18 18.46 2.27
CA ASP A 75 -3.08 19.21 3.16
C ASP A 75 -4.35 18.38 3.48
N ALA A 76 -4.91 17.66 2.49
CA ALA A 76 -6.04 16.75 2.69
C ALA A 76 -5.67 15.55 3.59
N ALA A 77 -4.48 14.97 3.39
CA ALA A 77 -3.98 13.89 4.25
C ALA A 77 -3.85 14.35 5.71
N ALA A 78 -3.28 15.53 5.94
CA ALA A 78 -3.17 16.12 7.27
C ALA A 78 -4.55 16.39 7.91
N ALA A 79 -5.54 16.86 7.12
CA ALA A 79 -6.90 17.07 7.60
C ALA A 79 -7.60 15.76 8.01
N LEU A 80 -7.26 14.64 7.38
CA LEU A 80 -7.74 13.29 7.74
C LEU A 80 -6.93 12.64 8.88
N GLY A 81 -5.89 13.30 9.39
CA GLY A 81 -5.04 12.80 10.47
C GLY A 81 -4.09 11.68 10.04
N MET A 82 -3.76 11.59 8.75
CA MET A 82 -2.79 10.62 8.24
C MET A 82 -1.37 10.97 8.69
N ALA A 83 -0.54 9.95 8.83
CA ALA A 83 0.90 10.09 9.02
C ALA A 83 1.67 9.90 7.71
N THR A 84 1.16 9.06 6.80
CA THR A 84 1.85 8.64 5.59
C THR A 84 0.96 8.76 4.35
N VAL A 85 1.52 9.31 3.27
CA VAL A 85 0.90 9.33 1.94
C VAL A 85 1.73 8.49 1.01
N ILE A 86 1.09 7.58 0.28
CA ILE A 86 1.74 6.69 -0.67
C ILE A 86 1.29 7.02 -2.09
N ASP A 87 2.26 7.19 -3.01
CA ASP A 87 1.95 7.19 -4.43
C ASP A 87 1.84 5.73 -4.91
N PRO A 88 0.65 5.31 -5.36
CA PRO A 88 0.40 3.89 -5.62
C PRO A 88 0.88 3.44 -7.00
N PHE A 89 1.25 4.34 -7.93
CA PHE A 89 1.35 3.89 -9.32
C PHE A 89 2.19 4.81 -10.20
N VAL A 90 3.22 4.22 -10.81
CA VAL A 90 3.92 4.79 -11.96
C VAL A 90 3.93 3.77 -13.09
N PRO A 91 3.47 4.13 -14.30
CA PRO A 91 3.38 3.20 -15.44
C PRO A 91 4.70 2.52 -15.78
N ALA A 92 4.64 1.26 -16.24
CA ALA A 92 5.81 0.41 -16.51
C ALA A 92 6.80 1.00 -17.53
N GLU A 93 6.33 1.86 -18.45
CA GLU A 93 7.18 2.54 -19.42
C GLU A 93 8.16 3.53 -18.83
N HIS A 94 7.97 3.96 -17.59
CA HIS A 94 8.89 4.86 -16.86
C HIS A 94 9.99 4.13 -16.11
N TRP A 95 10.03 2.79 -16.18
CA TRP A 95 10.98 1.93 -15.48
C TRP A 95 11.97 1.21 -16.40
N GLN A 96 12.18 1.69 -17.63
CA GLN A 96 12.92 0.95 -18.67
C GLN A 96 14.41 1.26 -18.70
N THR A 97 14.85 2.39 -18.17
CA THR A 97 16.27 2.82 -18.18
C THR A 97 16.70 3.35 -16.82
N ALA A 98 18.00 3.27 -16.52
CA ALA A 98 18.58 3.81 -15.29
C ALA A 98 18.31 5.32 -15.14
N ASP A 99 18.35 6.07 -16.24
CA ASP A 99 18.09 7.52 -16.23
C ASP A 99 16.64 7.81 -15.84
N GLN A 100 15.66 7.05 -16.38
CA GLN A 100 14.24 7.19 -16.00
C GLN A 100 14.03 6.89 -14.51
N VAL A 101 14.66 5.83 -14.00
CA VAL A 101 14.57 5.44 -12.58
C VAL A 101 15.18 6.54 -11.68
N ALA A 102 16.34 7.08 -12.04
CA ALA A 102 16.97 8.16 -11.28
C ALA A 102 16.16 9.46 -11.31
N GLU A 103 15.58 9.81 -12.47
CA GLU A 103 14.68 10.97 -12.60
C GLU A 103 13.44 10.81 -11.72
N LEU A 104 12.81 9.62 -11.76
CA LEU A 104 11.64 9.30 -10.94
C LEU A 104 11.96 9.42 -9.45
N ALA A 105 13.08 8.84 -8.99
CA ALA A 105 13.52 8.95 -7.61
C ALA A 105 13.75 10.42 -7.20
N GLY A 106 14.33 11.22 -8.09
CA GLY A 106 14.50 12.66 -7.86
C GLY A 106 13.18 13.43 -7.70
N ARG A 107 12.12 13.01 -8.40
CA ARG A 107 10.77 13.57 -8.23
C ARG A 107 10.17 13.16 -6.89
N VAL A 108 10.27 11.88 -6.53
CA VAL A 108 9.80 11.34 -5.25
C VAL A 108 10.49 12.05 -4.08
N ASN A 109 11.81 12.24 -4.13
CA ASN A 109 12.57 12.94 -3.09
C ASN A 109 12.07 14.38 -2.86
N LYS A 110 11.75 15.11 -3.93
CA LYS A 110 11.17 16.46 -3.82
C LYS A 110 9.79 16.44 -3.14
N LEU A 111 8.97 15.45 -3.46
CA LEU A 111 7.64 15.31 -2.85
C LEU A 111 7.75 14.89 -1.37
N ALA A 112 8.72 14.05 -1.01
CA ALA A 112 8.97 13.69 0.38
C ALA A 112 9.38 14.92 1.22
N THR A 113 10.20 15.81 0.67
CA THR A 113 10.51 17.09 1.32
C THR A 113 9.24 17.93 1.54
N LEU A 114 8.38 18.02 0.52
CA LEU A 114 7.11 18.78 0.61
C LEU A 114 6.13 18.17 1.63
N ALA A 115 6.10 16.84 1.76
CA ALA A 115 5.31 16.12 2.77
C ALA A 115 5.85 16.39 4.18
N THR A 116 7.18 16.34 4.36
CA THR A 116 7.85 16.56 5.65
C THR A 116 7.59 17.99 6.18
N GLU A 117 7.49 19.00 5.32
CA GLU A 117 7.10 20.36 5.70
C GLU A 117 5.71 20.44 6.36
N ARG A 118 4.88 19.40 6.15
CA ARG A 118 3.52 19.24 6.71
C ARG A 118 3.44 18.20 7.83
N GLY A 119 4.59 17.67 8.24
CA GLY A 119 4.66 16.62 9.26
C GLY A 119 4.22 15.24 8.79
N LEU A 120 4.25 15.00 7.47
CA LEU A 120 3.86 13.75 6.84
C LEU A 120 5.09 12.99 6.30
N GLU A 121 5.01 11.67 6.28
CA GLU A 121 5.87 10.81 5.46
C GLU A 121 5.28 10.68 4.05
N PHE A 122 6.17 10.52 3.06
CA PHE A 122 5.77 10.21 1.69
C PHE A 122 6.51 8.99 1.19
N GLY A 123 5.81 8.12 0.46
CA GLY A 123 6.37 6.88 -0.04
C GLY A 123 5.82 6.43 -1.37
N TYR A 124 6.30 5.26 -1.78
CA TYR A 124 5.96 4.61 -3.04
C TYR A 124 5.52 3.17 -2.79
N HIS A 125 4.53 2.71 -3.57
CA HIS A 125 4.02 1.34 -3.59
C HIS A 125 4.37 0.67 -4.92
N ASN A 126 4.89 -0.55 -4.86
CA ASN A 126 5.30 -1.30 -6.04
C ASN A 126 4.18 -2.20 -6.59
N HIS A 127 4.34 -2.52 -7.88
CA HIS A 127 3.65 -3.60 -8.58
C HIS A 127 4.67 -4.66 -9.06
N ALA A 128 4.26 -5.53 -9.97
CA ALA A 128 5.13 -6.59 -10.48
C ALA A 128 6.26 -6.06 -11.37
N TRP A 129 6.03 -5.00 -12.14
CA TRP A 129 7.01 -4.54 -13.14
C TRP A 129 8.27 -3.94 -12.53
N GLU A 130 8.24 -3.38 -11.33
CA GLU A 130 9.42 -2.88 -10.64
C GLU A 130 10.36 -4.02 -10.22
N LEU A 131 9.82 -5.24 -10.10
CA LEU A 131 10.55 -6.44 -9.74
C LEU A 131 10.86 -7.32 -10.97
N SER A 132 10.02 -7.33 -12.00
CA SER A 132 10.24 -8.11 -13.23
C SER A 132 11.15 -7.41 -14.23
N THR A 133 11.14 -6.07 -14.28
CA THR A 133 12.07 -5.30 -15.12
C THR A 133 13.45 -5.30 -14.50
N ARG A 134 14.48 -5.58 -15.34
CA ARG A 134 15.87 -5.62 -14.88
C ARG A 134 16.78 -4.75 -15.74
N ILE A 135 17.63 -4.00 -15.06
CA ILE A 135 18.71 -3.23 -15.66
C ILE A 135 20.03 -3.80 -15.11
N GLU A 136 20.93 -4.24 -15.99
CA GLU A 136 22.19 -4.89 -15.63
C GLU A 136 22.04 -6.06 -14.64
N GLY A 137 20.93 -6.80 -14.78
CA GLY A 137 20.62 -7.98 -13.95
C GLY A 137 19.98 -7.68 -12.59
N ARG A 138 19.81 -6.41 -12.22
CA ARG A 138 19.18 -5.96 -10.97
C ARG A 138 17.73 -5.56 -11.21
N HIS A 139 16.86 -5.76 -10.23
CA HIS A 139 15.50 -5.21 -10.26
C HIS A 139 15.56 -3.68 -10.35
N VAL A 140 14.65 -3.08 -11.10
CA VAL A 140 14.61 -1.61 -11.17
C VAL A 140 14.16 -0.98 -9.85
N LEU A 141 13.43 -1.71 -9.01
CA LEU A 141 13.12 -1.28 -7.65
C LEU A 141 14.39 -1.08 -6.81
N ASP A 142 15.40 -1.97 -6.93
CA ASP A 142 16.67 -1.82 -6.19
C ASP A 142 17.40 -0.54 -6.60
N LEU A 143 17.43 -0.26 -7.91
CA LEU A 143 18.06 0.95 -8.44
C LEU A 143 17.30 2.21 -7.99
N PHE A 144 15.98 2.14 -7.98
CA PHE A 144 15.13 3.23 -7.50
C PHE A 144 15.42 3.57 -6.04
N VAL A 145 15.45 2.54 -5.18
CA VAL A 145 15.71 2.71 -3.74
C VAL A 145 17.10 3.29 -3.45
N GLU A 146 18.10 2.96 -4.24
CA GLU A 146 19.45 3.55 -4.11
C GLU A 146 19.47 5.07 -4.36
N HIS A 147 18.56 5.59 -5.19
CA HIS A 147 18.42 7.01 -5.48
C HIS A 147 17.47 7.75 -4.56
N LEU A 148 16.69 7.02 -3.73
CA LEU A 148 15.74 7.64 -2.79
C LEU A 148 16.45 8.27 -1.60
N ALA A 149 15.98 9.45 -1.21
CA ALA A 149 16.36 10.09 0.04
C ALA A 149 15.95 9.22 1.26
N PRO A 150 16.67 9.33 2.40
CA PRO A 150 16.40 8.47 3.58
C PRO A 150 15.00 8.58 4.13
N GLU A 151 14.36 9.73 4.00
CA GLU A 151 13.01 10.03 4.49
C GLU A 151 11.90 9.41 3.66
N VAL A 152 12.18 8.96 2.43
CA VAL A 152 11.19 8.29 1.60
C VAL A 152 10.93 6.90 2.15
N VAL A 153 9.67 6.60 2.43
CA VAL A 153 9.23 5.29 2.93
C VAL A 153 8.72 4.40 1.80
N LEU A 154 8.58 3.13 2.08
CA LEU A 154 8.05 2.15 1.12
C LEU A 154 6.85 1.43 1.72
N GLU A 155 5.86 1.26 0.89
CA GLU A 155 4.81 0.29 1.06
C GLU A 155 5.04 -0.83 0.06
N VAL A 156 5.35 -2.03 0.56
CA VAL A 156 5.68 -3.15 -0.32
C VAL A 156 4.45 -4.02 -0.53
N ASP A 157 4.02 -4.11 -1.79
CA ASP A 157 3.05 -5.13 -2.17
C ASP A 157 3.73 -6.49 -2.28
N THR A 158 3.41 -7.36 -1.35
CA THR A 158 4.10 -8.63 -1.19
C THR A 158 3.69 -9.68 -2.22
N TYR A 159 2.44 -9.63 -2.70
CA TYR A 159 1.93 -10.49 -3.78
C TYR A 159 2.56 -10.08 -5.12
N TRP A 160 2.48 -8.79 -5.47
CA TRP A 160 3.06 -8.30 -6.72
C TRP A 160 4.58 -8.42 -6.75
N SER A 161 5.25 -8.36 -5.59
CA SER A 161 6.68 -8.67 -5.50
C SER A 161 6.97 -10.11 -5.91
N GLY A 162 6.20 -11.07 -5.41
CA GLY A 162 6.30 -12.47 -5.78
C GLY A 162 5.99 -12.72 -7.27
N VAL A 163 4.91 -12.14 -7.79
CA VAL A 163 4.56 -12.18 -9.22
C VAL A 163 5.68 -11.58 -10.08
N GLY A 164 6.33 -10.51 -9.62
CA GLY A 164 7.50 -9.91 -10.27
C GLY A 164 8.78 -10.76 -10.21
N GLY A 165 8.73 -11.91 -9.51
CA GLY A 165 9.86 -12.85 -9.40
C GLY A 165 10.89 -12.49 -8.36
N ALA A 166 10.54 -11.69 -7.36
CA ALA A 166 11.40 -11.40 -6.22
C ALA A 166 11.28 -12.48 -5.13
N ASP A 167 12.37 -12.71 -4.41
CA ASP A 167 12.32 -13.34 -3.08
C ASP A 167 11.83 -12.26 -2.09
N THR A 168 10.52 -12.22 -1.86
CA THR A 168 9.89 -11.14 -1.10
C THR A 168 10.41 -11.02 0.33
N PRO A 169 10.62 -12.09 1.11
CA PRO A 169 11.25 -11.98 2.43
C PRO A 169 12.66 -11.41 2.37
N ALA A 170 13.49 -11.82 1.40
CA ALA A 170 14.84 -11.28 1.23
C ALA A 170 14.82 -9.80 0.81
N LEU A 171 13.89 -9.41 -0.08
CA LEU A 171 13.66 -8.02 -0.47
C LEU A 171 13.32 -7.16 0.75
N LEU A 172 12.34 -7.56 1.57
CA LEU A 172 11.93 -6.83 2.76
C LEU A 172 13.08 -6.66 3.76
N ALA A 173 13.86 -7.75 3.99
CA ALA A 173 15.04 -7.70 4.86
C ALA A 173 16.10 -6.72 4.35
N ALA A 174 16.30 -6.64 3.03
CA ALA A 174 17.24 -5.69 2.40
C ALA A 174 16.77 -4.24 2.47
N LEU A 175 15.46 -3.99 2.32
CA LEU A 175 14.86 -2.67 2.41
C LEU A 175 14.79 -2.15 3.87
N GLY A 176 14.71 -3.06 4.84
CA GLY A 176 14.78 -2.75 6.27
C GLY A 176 13.74 -1.74 6.73
N ASP A 177 14.16 -0.77 7.54
CA ASP A 177 13.28 0.23 8.17
C ASP A 177 12.60 1.21 7.19
N ARG A 178 12.96 1.18 5.90
CA ARG A 178 12.22 1.93 4.87
C ARG A 178 10.82 1.36 4.65
N VAL A 179 10.61 0.06 4.91
CA VAL A 179 9.32 -0.59 4.77
C VAL A 179 8.45 -0.21 5.96
N ARG A 180 7.55 0.75 5.76
CA ARG A 180 6.57 1.19 6.77
C ARG A 180 5.27 0.43 6.70
N LEU A 181 4.90 -0.01 5.50
CA LEU A 181 3.66 -0.73 5.24
C LEU A 181 3.95 -1.93 4.32
N VAL A 182 3.15 -2.97 4.49
CA VAL A 182 3.11 -4.10 3.56
C VAL A 182 1.67 -4.37 3.17
N HIS A 183 1.39 -4.44 1.87
CA HIS A 183 0.12 -4.98 1.40
C HIS A 183 0.15 -6.50 1.56
N VAL A 184 -0.73 -6.97 2.43
CA VAL A 184 -0.90 -8.41 2.69
C VAL A 184 -1.96 -8.92 1.72
N LYS A 185 -1.48 -9.52 0.64
CA LYS A 185 -2.27 -10.20 -0.38
C LYS A 185 -1.80 -11.65 -0.48
N ASP A 186 -2.68 -12.55 -0.86
CA ASP A 186 -2.36 -13.95 -1.12
C ASP A 186 -3.09 -14.44 -2.37
N GLY A 187 -2.73 -15.58 -2.91
CA GLY A 187 -3.29 -16.17 -4.12
C GLY A 187 -2.27 -16.97 -4.89
N THR A 188 -2.61 -17.35 -6.13
CA THR A 188 -1.65 -17.95 -7.06
C THR A 188 -0.72 -16.87 -7.61
N LEU A 189 0.60 -17.13 -7.68
CA LEU A 189 1.60 -16.16 -8.14
C LEU A 189 1.69 -16.06 -9.67
N ASP A 190 0.56 -16.27 -10.37
CA ASP A 190 0.46 -16.15 -11.83
C ASP A 190 -0.02 -14.76 -12.31
N GLY A 191 -0.31 -13.85 -11.38
CA GLY A 191 -0.76 -12.48 -11.64
C GLY A 191 -2.24 -12.36 -11.98
N GLU A 192 -3.02 -13.46 -11.91
CA GLU A 192 -4.47 -13.44 -12.15
C GLU A 192 -5.19 -12.96 -10.89
N VAL A 193 -5.60 -11.70 -10.89
CA VAL A 193 -6.18 -11.03 -9.70
C VAL A 193 -7.46 -11.69 -9.17
N THR A 194 -8.24 -12.35 -10.05
CA THR A 194 -9.47 -13.07 -9.63
C THR A 194 -9.19 -14.34 -8.83
N LYS A 195 -7.91 -14.78 -8.79
CA LYS A 195 -7.44 -15.91 -7.98
C LYS A 195 -6.82 -15.47 -6.65
N GLN A 196 -6.88 -14.20 -6.32
CA GLN A 196 -6.47 -13.75 -4.99
C GLN A 196 -7.33 -14.40 -3.92
N GLN A 197 -6.70 -14.69 -2.79
CA GLN A 197 -7.27 -15.45 -1.67
C GLN A 197 -6.97 -14.72 -0.35
N PRO A 198 -7.72 -15.02 0.71
CA PRO A 198 -7.39 -14.53 2.04
C PRO A 198 -5.98 -14.93 2.47
N ALA A 199 -5.34 -14.11 3.29
CA ALA A 199 -4.02 -14.36 3.82
C ALA A 199 -3.88 -15.78 4.41
N GLY A 200 -2.80 -16.47 4.06
CA GLY A 200 -2.51 -17.84 4.46
C GLY A 200 -3.27 -18.92 3.70
N SER A 201 -4.01 -18.58 2.63
CA SER A 201 -4.80 -19.53 1.84
C SER A 201 -4.25 -19.76 0.43
N GLY A 202 -3.27 -18.98 0.00
CA GLY A 202 -2.64 -19.06 -1.32
C GLY A 202 -1.21 -19.61 -1.30
N GLU A 203 -0.40 -19.13 -2.25
CA GLU A 203 0.97 -19.58 -2.47
C GLU A 203 2.02 -18.62 -1.89
N VAL A 204 1.60 -17.45 -1.37
CA VAL A 204 2.49 -16.47 -0.77
C VAL A 204 2.92 -16.94 0.62
N ASP A 205 4.23 -16.94 0.90
CA ASP A 205 4.74 -17.25 2.25
C ASP A 205 4.53 -16.05 3.19
N VAL A 206 3.24 -15.79 3.51
CA VAL A 206 2.86 -14.67 4.38
C VAL A 206 3.60 -14.71 5.72
N PRO A 207 3.77 -15.85 6.42
CA PRO A 207 4.54 -15.89 7.67
C PRO A 207 5.99 -15.40 7.53
N ALA A 208 6.70 -15.82 6.48
CA ALA A 208 8.08 -15.36 6.24
C ALA A 208 8.13 -13.86 5.94
N ILE A 209 7.15 -13.35 5.17
CA ILE A 209 6.99 -11.93 4.86
C ILE A 209 6.79 -11.10 6.14
N LEU A 210 5.85 -11.48 6.99
CA LEU A 210 5.57 -10.78 8.24
C LEU A 210 6.77 -10.76 9.17
N SER A 211 7.52 -11.87 9.22
CA SER A 211 8.76 -11.98 10.00
C SER A 211 9.88 -11.08 9.46
N ALA A 212 9.95 -10.87 8.15
CA ALA A 212 10.98 -10.04 7.50
C ALA A 212 10.71 -8.53 7.67
N ALA A 213 9.46 -8.13 7.92
CA ALA A 213 9.08 -6.73 8.15
C ALA A 213 8.27 -6.56 9.45
N PRO A 214 8.85 -6.86 10.63
CA PRO A 214 8.10 -6.97 11.90
C PRO A 214 7.49 -5.65 12.36
N HIS A 215 7.98 -4.51 11.88
CA HIS A 215 7.52 -3.17 12.29
C HIS A 215 6.52 -2.54 11.31
N ALA A 216 6.36 -3.12 10.12
CA ALA A 216 5.49 -2.57 9.10
C ALA A 216 4.00 -2.71 9.46
N THR A 217 3.19 -1.73 9.12
CA THR A 217 1.73 -1.83 9.17
C THR A 217 1.27 -2.90 8.17
N ARG A 218 0.35 -3.75 8.59
CA ARG A 218 -0.27 -4.78 7.74
C ARG A 218 -1.50 -4.19 7.08
N VAL A 219 -1.45 -3.99 5.79
CA VAL A 219 -2.59 -3.49 5.01
C VAL A 219 -3.17 -4.64 4.19
N ILE A 220 -4.35 -5.10 4.59
CA ILE A 220 -5.07 -6.14 3.83
C ILE A 220 -5.55 -5.53 2.51
N GLU A 221 -5.31 -6.21 1.39
CA GLU A 221 -5.82 -5.76 0.11
C GLU A 221 -6.18 -6.91 -0.82
N PHE A 222 -7.19 -6.64 -1.66
CA PHE A 222 -7.56 -7.43 -2.84
C PHE A 222 -7.70 -6.49 -4.05
N ASP A 223 -7.02 -6.80 -5.15
CA ASP A 223 -7.28 -6.13 -6.44
C ASP A 223 -8.61 -6.59 -7.03
N ALA A 224 -8.89 -7.91 -6.88
CA ALA A 224 -10.17 -8.54 -7.13
C ALA A 224 -10.32 -9.81 -6.25
N TYR A 225 -11.54 -10.22 -6.01
CA TYR A 225 -11.85 -11.44 -5.27
C TYR A 225 -13.10 -12.11 -5.86
N ALA A 226 -13.03 -13.43 -6.04
CA ALA A 226 -14.13 -14.18 -6.64
C ALA A 226 -15.35 -14.37 -5.71
N GLY A 227 -15.16 -14.18 -4.40
CA GLY A 227 -16.20 -14.25 -3.37
C GLY A 227 -16.70 -12.88 -2.90
N ASP A 228 -17.34 -12.84 -1.73
CA ASP A 228 -17.63 -11.57 -1.04
C ASP A 228 -16.32 -11.01 -0.48
N VAL A 229 -15.89 -9.87 -0.98
CA VAL A 229 -14.60 -9.24 -0.61
C VAL A 229 -14.54 -8.88 0.89
N PHE A 230 -15.66 -8.53 1.51
CA PHE A 230 -15.69 -8.27 2.94
C PHE A 230 -15.47 -9.54 3.77
N GLU A 231 -15.98 -10.69 3.29
CA GLU A 231 -15.67 -12.00 3.91
C GLU A 231 -14.19 -12.35 3.73
N GLY A 232 -13.61 -12.08 2.55
CA GLY A 232 -12.17 -12.25 2.31
C GLY A 232 -11.31 -11.41 3.25
N ILE A 233 -11.69 -10.15 3.45
CA ILE A 233 -11.05 -9.23 4.40
C ILE A 233 -11.16 -9.76 5.84
N ALA A 234 -12.36 -10.20 6.25
CA ALA A 234 -12.58 -10.76 7.58
C ALA A 234 -11.73 -12.01 7.84
N GLN A 235 -11.60 -12.91 6.85
CA GLN A 235 -10.75 -14.09 6.93
C GLN A 235 -9.27 -13.72 7.04
N SER A 236 -8.79 -12.75 6.23
CA SER A 236 -7.41 -12.25 6.31
C SER A 236 -7.12 -11.62 7.67
N LEU A 237 -8.04 -10.82 8.21
CA LEU A 237 -7.91 -10.22 9.54
C LEU A 237 -7.83 -11.28 10.64
N ALA A 238 -8.68 -12.29 10.57
CA ALA A 238 -8.69 -13.39 11.54
C ALA A 238 -7.36 -14.16 11.49
N TRP A 239 -6.88 -14.47 10.28
CA TRP A 239 -5.61 -15.15 10.09
C TRP A 239 -4.43 -14.35 10.64
N LEU A 240 -4.38 -13.02 10.38
CA LEU A 240 -3.34 -12.14 10.91
C LEU A 240 -3.36 -12.10 12.45
N LYS A 241 -4.53 -12.01 13.08
CA LYS A 241 -4.66 -12.03 14.55
C LYS A 241 -4.13 -13.32 15.19
N GLU A 242 -4.17 -14.43 14.47
CA GLU A 242 -3.69 -15.73 14.96
C GLU A 242 -2.20 -15.95 14.71
N ASN A 243 -1.66 -15.45 13.58
CA ASN A 243 -0.35 -15.83 13.06
C ASN A 243 0.71 -14.72 13.09
N ASP A 244 0.33 -13.44 13.16
CA ASP A 244 1.27 -12.30 13.25
C ASP A 244 1.56 -11.96 14.73
N ARG A 245 2.63 -12.60 15.28
CA ARG A 245 3.01 -12.49 16.71
C ARG A 245 4.39 -11.91 16.88
#